data_1373106fa2e47b01f84670f2c1a6bab0
#
_entry.id   1373106fa2e47b01f84670f2c1a6bab0
#
_cell.length_a   1.000
_cell.length_b   1.000
_cell.length_c   1.000
_cell.angle_alpha   90.00
_cell.angle_beta   90.00
_cell.angle_gamma   90.00
#
_symmetry.space_group_name_H-M   'P 1'
#
loop_
_entity.id
_entity.type
_entity.pdbx_description
1 polymer ?
#
loop_
_entity_poly.entity_id
_entity_poly.type
_entity_poly.pdbx_seq_one_letter_code
_entity_poly.pdbx_strand_id
1 'polypeptide(L)'
;MSAHVPVNNVIPFSLVDGPGARCSIFLQGCNIHCAYCHNPETQRLCVTCGECVRACPAHALAIDAGAVTWDADACCACDTCIGTCRHRSSPRIRHLSAEELFAEVRGFMPFIRGVTTSGGECMLYPEFLRELFALCKGVGLGCLIDSNGTIDFAQHEELLSLADGVMLDVKAWDDDWFVRLTGTDGVMVRKNLAQLSEAGKLAEARVIVTEGWNDPEDAVRGIAATVGSRVGSTRLRLMRFRHFGVRGKMANAPSPTDERMASIEREARDLGFVEVVVS
;
A
#
# COMPACT_ATOMS: atom_id res chain seq x y z
N MET A 1 -4.82 26.55 4.96
CA MET A 1 -5.66 25.46 5.50
C MET A 1 -5.09 24.20 4.92
N SER A 2 -4.68 23.22 5.75
CA SER A 2 -4.17 21.96 5.26
C SER A 2 -5.25 21.19 4.48
N ALA A 3 -4.85 20.50 3.43
CA ALA A 3 -5.78 19.77 2.57
C ALA A 3 -6.35 18.57 3.33
N HIS A 4 -7.66 18.37 3.28
CA HIS A 4 -8.31 17.16 3.79
C HIS A 4 -8.20 16.07 2.73
N VAL A 5 -7.69 14.89 3.11
CA VAL A 5 -7.57 13.73 2.23
C VAL A 5 -8.49 12.60 2.67
N PRO A 6 -8.93 11.74 1.75
CA PRO A 6 -9.81 10.63 2.09
C PRO A 6 -9.02 9.50 2.77
N VAL A 7 -9.21 9.34 4.07
CA VAL A 7 -8.66 8.25 4.88
C VAL A 7 -9.67 7.10 4.92
N ASN A 8 -9.25 5.94 4.38
CA ASN A 8 -10.08 4.74 4.35
C ASN A 8 -10.09 4.02 5.69
N ASN A 9 -8.91 3.78 6.24
CA ASN A 9 -8.76 3.05 7.51
C ASN A 9 -7.50 3.49 8.26
N VAL A 10 -7.55 3.36 9.57
CA VAL A 10 -6.40 3.53 10.48
C VAL A 10 -6.35 2.28 11.35
N ILE A 11 -5.29 1.50 11.23
CA ILE A 11 -5.03 0.35 12.08
C ILE A 11 -4.08 0.81 13.19
N PRO A 12 -4.55 0.90 14.44
CA PRO A 12 -3.78 1.48 15.55
C PRO A 12 -2.46 0.78 15.81
N PHE A 13 -2.43 -0.54 15.58
CA PHE A 13 -1.28 -1.39 15.86
C PHE A 13 -1.15 -2.49 14.80
N SER A 14 -0.03 -2.50 14.09
CA SER A 14 0.34 -3.51 13.11
C SER A 14 1.80 -3.93 13.28
N LEU A 15 2.07 -5.22 13.08
CA LEU A 15 3.41 -5.82 13.06
C LEU A 15 3.83 -6.29 11.66
N VAL A 16 2.97 -6.08 10.66
CA VAL A 16 3.18 -6.58 9.29
C VAL A 16 3.43 -5.45 8.27
N ASP A 17 3.12 -4.22 8.63
CA ASP A 17 3.22 -3.05 7.75
C ASP A 17 4.54 -2.29 7.94
N GLY A 18 5.65 -3.02 8.01
CA GLY A 18 7.00 -2.52 8.20
C GLY A 18 7.64 -3.00 9.50
N PRO A 19 8.92 -2.66 9.74
CA PRO A 19 9.63 -3.08 10.93
C PRO A 19 9.10 -2.41 12.21
N GLY A 20 8.96 -3.19 13.27
CA GLY A 20 8.43 -2.76 14.57
C GLY A 20 6.91 -2.62 14.59
N ALA A 21 6.37 -2.20 15.73
CA ALA A 21 4.95 -1.91 15.87
C ALA A 21 4.63 -0.54 15.26
N ARG A 22 3.64 -0.48 14.37
CA ARG A 22 3.32 0.73 13.60
C ARG A 22 1.81 0.99 13.58
N CYS A 23 1.44 2.26 13.53
CA CYS A 23 0.10 2.64 13.11
C CYS A 23 0.05 2.66 11.58
N SER A 24 -0.83 1.86 10.99
CA SER A 24 -0.96 1.76 9.53
C SER A 24 -2.15 2.58 9.05
N ILE A 25 -1.87 3.52 8.15
CA ILE A 25 -2.82 4.50 7.63
C ILE A 25 -3.09 4.19 6.16
N PHE A 26 -4.34 3.90 5.82
CA PHE A 26 -4.76 3.56 4.47
C PHE A 26 -5.53 4.71 3.85
N LEU A 27 -4.97 5.31 2.79
CA LEU A 27 -5.60 6.38 2.04
C LEU A 27 -6.45 5.81 0.89
N GLN A 28 -7.49 6.54 0.50
CA GLN A 28 -8.40 6.17 -0.58
C GLN A 28 -7.89 6.72 -1.91
N GLY A 29 -8.01 5.94 -2.97
CA GLY A 29 -7.59 6.26 -4.33
C GLY A 29 -6.31 5.53 -4.72
N CYS A 30 -6.26 5.04 -5.96
CA CYS A 30 -5.10 4.40 -6.56
C CYS A 30 -5.04 4.73 -8.04
N ASN A 31 -3.85 4.94 -8.55
CA ASN A 31 -3.61 5.25 -9.96
C ASN A 31 -3.39 4.01 -10.82
N ILE A 32 -3.33 2.80 -10.20
CA ILE A 32 -3.24 1.51 -10.90
C ILE A 32 -4.37 0.57 -10.50
N HIS A 33 -4.55 -0.52 -11.25
CA HIS A 33 -5.68 -1.46 -11.08
C HIS A 33 -5.20 -2.90 -10.99
N CYS A 34 -4.43 -3.22 -9.94
CA CYS A 34 -3.88 -4.56 -9.76
C CYS A 34 -4.97 -5.64 -9.80
N ALA A 35 -4.77 -6.65 -10.65
CA ALA A 35 -5.69 -7.79 -10.78
C ALA A 35 -5.80 -8.60 -9.48
N TYR A 36 -4.77 -8.58 -8.65
CA TYR A 36 -4.69 -9.26 -7.36
C TYR A 36 -4.89 -8.35 -6.14
N CYS A 37 -5.42 -7.15 -6.32
CA CYS A 37 -5.55 -6.19 -5.22
C CYS A 37 -6.31 -6.80 -4.03
N HIS A 38 -5.69 -6.79 -2.85
CA HIS A 38 -6.29 -7.29 -1.62
C HIS A 38 -7.28 -6.29 -0.99
N ASN A 39 -7.11 -4.99 -1.30
CA ASN A 39 -7.97 -3.90 -0.82
C ASN A 39 -8.64 -3.18 -2.01
N PRO A 40 -9.43 -3.88 -2.85
CA PRO A 40 -9.97 -3.29 -4.06
C PRO A 40 -10.92 -2.11 -3.80
N GLU A 41 -11.48 -2.00 -2.60
CA GLU A 41 -12.32 -0.89 -2.16
C GLU A 41 -11.55 0.43 -1.98
N THR A 42 -10.22 0.36 -1.92
CA THR A 42 -9.37 1.57 -1.83
C THR A 42 -9.00 2.14 -3.20
N GLN A 43 -9.31 1.44 -4.31
CA GLN A 43 -8.81 1.82 -5.63
C GLN A 43 -9.41 3.13 -6.16
N ARG A 44 -10.69 3.40 -5.91
CA ARG A 44 -11.37 4.55 -6.51
C ARG A 44 -12.07 5.41 -5.47
N LEU A 45 -12.28 6.68 -5.84
CA LEU A 45 -13.15 7.56 -5.09
C LEU A 45 -14.62 7.20 -5.34
N CYS A 46 -15.49 7.54 -4.39
CA CYS A 46 -16.93 7.31 -4.50
C CYS A 46 -17.54 8.18 -5.60
N VAL A 47 -18.39 7.57 -6.44
CA VAL A 47 -19.14 8.25 -7.52
C VAL A 47 -20.59 8.53 -7.13
N THR A 48 -20.95 8.36 -5.88
CA THR A 48 -22.28 8.66 -5.31
C THR A 48 -23.45 7.98 -6.03
N CYS A 49 -23.25 6.73 -6.50
CA CYS A 49 -24.33 6.00 -7.18
C CYS A 49 -25.45 5.52 -6.25
N GLY A 50 -25.24 5.52 -4.92
CA GLY A 50 -26.23 5.16 -3.90
C GLY A 50 -26.53 3.68 -3.73
N GLU A 51 -25.87 2.76 -4.48
CA GLU A 51 -26.12 1.33 -4.36
C GLU A 51 -25.82 0.80 -2.94
N CYS A 52 -24.70 1.23 -2.35
CA CYS A 52 -24.32 0.88 -0.99
C CYS A 52 -25.27 1.43 0.07
N VAL A 53 -25.87 2.60 -0.16
CA VAL A 53 -26.87 3.20 0.76
C VAL A 53 -28.09 2.31 0.84
N ARG A 54 -28.62 1.88 -0.32
CA ARG A 54 -29.79 0.96 -0.39
C ARG A 54 -29.50 -0.41 0.20
N ALA A 55 -28.24 -0.87 0.10
CA ALA A 55 -27.84 -2.19 0.56
C ALA A 55 -27.42 -2.25 2.04
N CYS A 56 -27.28 -1.10 2.71
CA CYS A 56 -26.79 -1.06 4.09
C CYS A 56 -27.84 -1.59 5.08
N PRO A 57 -27.62 -2.73 5.75
CA PRO A 57 -28.62 -3.29 6.66
C PRO A 57 -28.79 -2.49 7.95
N ALA A 58 -27.76 -1.71 8.34
CA ALA A 58 -27.78 -0.88 9.53
C ALA A 58 -28.21 0.58 9.24
N HIS A 59 -28.55 0.90 7.97
CA HIS A 59 -28.88 2.26 7.53
C HIS A 59 -27.83 3.32 7.93
N ALA A 60 -26.57 2.90 8.07
CA ALA A 60 -25.43 3.73 8.44
C ALA A 60 -24.89 4.60 7.29
N LEU A 61 -25.51 4.56 6.12
CA LEU A 61 -25.11 5.31 4.94
C LEU A 61 -26.29 6.14 4.43
N ALA A 62 -26.01 7.40 4.07
CA ALA A 62 -26.96 8.30 3.45
C ALA A 62 -26.34 9.03 2.26
N ILE A 63 -27.13 9.70 1.43
CA ILE A 63 -26.64 10.69 0.47
C ILE A 63 -27.03 12.05 1.03
N ASP A 64 -26.03 12.86 1.32
CA ASP A 64 -26.21 14.22 1.79
C ASP A 64 -25.34 15.17 0.96
N ALA A 65 -25.88 16.33 0.59
CA ALA A 65 -25.21 17.34 -0.23
C ALA A 65 -24.47 16.77 -1.47
N GLY A 66 -25.00 15.70 -2.08
CA GLY A 66 -24.42 15.08 -3.28
C GLY A 66 -23.24 14.15 -3.01
N ALA A 67 -22.97 13.78 -1.77
CA ALA A 67 -21.96 12.81 -1.37
C ALA A 67 -22.57 11.68 -0.53
N VAL A 68 -21.95 10.51 -0.53
CA VAL A 68 -22.30 9.45 0.43
C VAL A 68 -21.66 9.77 1.76
N THR A 69 -22.46 9.85 2.79
CA THR A 69 -22.04 10.04 4.18
C THR A 69 -22.13 8.72 4.94
N TRP A 70 -21.27 8.55 5.94
CA TRP A 70 -21.17 7.37 6.77
C TRP A 70 -21.23 7.71 8.24
N ASP A 71 -22.18 7.08 8.92
CA ASP A 71 -22.30 7.11 10.37
C ASP A 71 -21.57 5.91 10.95
N ALA A 72 -20.44 6.17 11.62
CA ALA A 72 -19.59 5.13 12.20
C ALA A 72 -20.26 4.45 13.41
N ASP A 73 -21.07 5.18 14.18
CA ASP A 73 -21.73 4.67 15.39
C ASP A 73 -22.89 3.73 15.04
N ALA A 74 -23.60 4.02 13.95
CA ALA A 74 -24.65 3.15 13.43
C ALA A 74 -24.11 1.94 12.65
N CYS A 75 -22.85 1.96 12.24
CA CYS A 75 -22.25 0.93 11.35
C CYS A 75 -21.99 -0.38 12.08
N CYS A 76 -22.56 -1.49 11.57
CA CYS A 76 -22.30 -2.84 12.09
C CYS A 76 -21.08 -3.55 11.48
N ALA A 77 -20.24 -2.87 10.71
CA ALA A 77 -19.00 -3.36 10.08
C ALA A 77 -19.18 -4.66 9.23
N CYS A 78 -20.34 -4.85 8.62
CA CYS A 78 -20.70 -6.07 7.86
C CYS A 78 -20.12 -6.15 6.45
N ASP A 79 -19.43 -5.10 5.97
CA ASP A 79 -18.82 -4.97 4.62
C ASP A 79 -19.78 -5.09 3.43
N THR A 80 -21.10 -5.15 3.64
CA THR A 80 -22.10 -5.20 2.57
C THR A 80 -21.92 -4.05 1.56
N CYS A 81 -21.64 -2.85 2.05
CA CYS A 81 -21.40 -1.67 1.20
C CYS A 81 -20.17 -1.84 0.30
N ILE A 82 -19.10 -2.46 0.79
CA ILE A 82 -17.88 -2.77 0.05
C ILE A 82 -18.17 -3.87 -0.98
N GLY A 83 -18.87 -4.94 -0.55
CA GLY A 83 -19.28 -6.05 -1.42
C GLY A 83 -20.17 -5.61 -2.60
N THR A 84 -21.10 -4.69 -2.34
CA THR A 84 -22.05 -4.17 -3.33
C THR A 84 -21.42 -3.19 -4.31
N CYS A 85 -20.34 -2.48 -3.92
CA CYS A 85 -19.75 -1.44 -4.73
C CYS A 85 -19.04 -2.00 -5.98
N ARG A 86 -19.63 -1.80 -7.16
CA ARG A 86 -19.01 -2.15 -8.45
C ARG A 86 -17.91 -1.19 -8.88
N HIS A 87 -17.81 -0.02 -8.24
CA HIS A 87 -16.83 1.02 -8.56
C HIS A 87 -15.53 0.86 -7.78
N ARG A 88 -15.37 -0.21 -6.96
CA ARG A 88 -14.17 -0.46 -6.15
C ARG A 88 -13.82 0.73 -5.25
N SER A 89 -14.83 1.27 -4.58
CA SER A 89 -14.69 2.37 -3.63
C SER A 89 -15.33 1.97 -2.29
N SER A 90 -14.78 2.48 -1.20
CA SER A 90 -15.42 2.41 0.11
C SER A 90 -16.25 3.68 0.33
N PRO A 91 -17.47 3.58 0.84
CA PRO A 91 -18.20 4.74 1.35
C PRO A 91 -17.79 5.13 2.77
N ARG A 92 -17.01 4.27 3.46
CA ARG A 92 -16.58 4.46 4.84
C ARG A 92 -15.23 5.18 4.87
N ILE A 93 -15.19 6.40 4.34
CA ILE A 93 -14.01 7.26 4.36
C ILE A 93 -14.24 8.46 5.25
N ARG A 94 -13.16 8.91 5.89
CA ARG A 94 -13.11 10.17 6.63
C ARG A 94 -12.21 11.14 5.87
N HIS A 95 -12.63 12.37 5.71
CA HIS A 95 -11.78 13.41 5.15
C HIS A 95 -11.07 14.11 6.30
N LEU A 96 -9.76 13.90 6.43
CA LEU A 96 -8.97 14.39 7.56
C LEU A 96 -7.80 15.25 7.07
N SER A 97 -7.49 16.29 7.82
CA SER A 97 -6.23 17.01 7.72
C SER A 97 -5.09 16.20 8.36
N ALA A 98 -3.85 16.57 8.10
CA ALA A 98 -2.70 15.94 8.72
C ALA A 98 -2.70 16.08 10.24
N GLU A 99 -3.15 17.22 10.76
CA GLU A 99 -3.26 17.51 12.20
C GLU A 99 -4.34 16.67 12.87
N GLU A 100 -5.52 16.52 12.22
CA GLU A 100 -6.62 15.70 12.75
C GLU A 100 -6.20 14.22 12.82
N LEU A 101 -5.57 13.71 11.75
CA LEU A 101 -5.06 12.34 11.75
C LEU A 101 -3.93 12.15 12.76
N PHE A 102 -3.03 13.12 12.89
CA PHE A 102 -1.96 13.05 13.89
C PHE A 102 -2.49 13.07 15.32
N ALA A 103 -3.56 13.82 15.59
CA ALA A 103 -4.22 13.80 16.92
C ALA A 103 -4.72 12.39 17.28
N GLU A 104 -5.24 11.63 16.30
CA GLU A 104 -5.61 10.23 16.48
C GLU A 104 -4.38 9.34 16.72
N VAL A 105 -3.34 9.47 15.89
CA VAL A 105 -2.07 8.72 16.01
C VAL A 105 -1.42 8.92 17.39
N ARG A 106 -1.50 10.11 17.95
CA ARG A 106 -0.97 10.41 19.30
C ARG A 106 -1.55 9.50 20.37
N GLY A 107 -2.80 9.06 20.25
CA GLY A 107 -3.42 8.11 21.18
C GLY A 107 -2.73 6.74 21.19
N PHE A 108 -2.03 6.39 20.11
CA PHE A 108 -1.36 5.09 19.95
C PHE A 108 0.14 5.12 20.29
N MET A 109 0.74 6.30 20.51
CA MET A 109 2.18 6.48 20.70
C MET A 109 2.81 5.55 21.73
N PRO A 110 2.18 5.21 22.87
CA PRO A 110 2.79 4.29 23.83
C PRO A 110 3.07 2.89 23.29
N PHE A 111 2.39 2.50 22.20
CA PHE A 111 2.41 1.14 21.66
C PHE A 111 3.13 1.02 20.31
N ILE A 112 3.46 2.14 19.66
CA ILE A 112 4.01 2.15 18.29
C ILE A 112 5.39 2.80 18.24
N ARG A 113 6.19 2.40 17.24
CA ARG A 113 7.49 3.01 16.91
C ARG A 113 7.37 4.02 15.75
N GLY A 114 6.25 4.04 15.06
CA GLY A 114 6.04 4.92 13.94
C GLY A 114 4.74 4.68 13.20
N VAL A 115 4.60 5.39 12.09
CA VAL A 115 3.48 5.25 11.18
C VAL A 115 3.94 4.64 9.86
N THR A 116 3.03 3.92 9.19
CA THR A 116 3.17 3.51 7.79
C THR A 116 1.98 4.04 7.02
N THR A 117 2.22 4.79 5.96
CA THR A 117 1.18 5.24 5.05
C THR A 117 1.11 4.34 3.83
N SER A 118 -0.09 3.89 3.52
CA SER A 118 -0.42 2.92 2.46
C SER A 118 -1.83 3.22 1.91
N GLY A 119 -2.58 2.22 1.49
CA GLY A 119 -3.98 2.32 1.10
C GLY A 119 -4.21 1.85 -0.33
N GLY A 120 -4.78 2.70 -1.21
CA GLY A 120 -4.69 2.57 -2.65
C GLY A 120 -3.27 2.91 -3.10
N GLU A 121 -2.98 4.20 -3.24
CA GLU A 121 -1.63 4.73 -3.40
C GLU A 121 -1.49 6.03 -2.59
N CYS A 122 -0.69 5.99 -1.52
CA CYS A 122 -0.57 7.13 -0.62
C CYS A 122 0.19 8.31 -1.27
N MET A 123 1.06 8.04 -2.24
CA MET A 123 1.79 9.08 -2.97
C MET A 123 0.91 9.95 -3.87
N LEU A 124 -0.38 9.65 -4.00
CA LEU A 124 -1.36 10.59 -4.58
C LEU A 124 -1.55 11.86 -3.73
N TYR A 125 -1.11 11.84 -2.47
CA TYR A 125 -1.29 12.93 -1.50
C TYR A 125 0.05 13.35 -0.85
N PRO A 126 1.08 13.71 -1.63
CA PRO A 126 2.45 13.90 -1.12
C PRO A 126 2.55 15.06 -0.13
N GLU A 127 1.81 16.16 -0.32
CA GLU A 127 1.80 17.29 0.60
C GLU A 127 1.20 16.93 1.95
N PHE A 128 0.10 16.17 1.96
CA PHE A 128 -0.48 15.67 3.19
C PHE A 128 0.49 14.73 3.94
N LEU A 129 1.18 13.83 3.21
CA LEU A 129 2.18 12.95 3.81
C LEU A 129 3.33 13.75 4.42
N ARG A 130 3.79 14.79 3.73
CA ARG A 130 4.84 15.68 4.22
C ARG A 130 4.44 16.36 5.52
N GLU A 131 3.23 16.91 5.60
CA GLU A 131 2.69 17.53 6.82
C GLU A 131 2.56 16.52 7.96
N LEU A 132 1.96 15.36 7.70
CA LEU A 132 1.80 14.29 8.70
C LEU A 132 3.15 13.79 9.23
N PHE A 133 4.13 13.58 8.33
CA PHE A 133 5.45 13.09 8.71
C PHE A 133 6.23 14.13 9.52
N ALA A 134 6.11 15.42 9.20
CA ALA A 134 6.71 16.48 10.00
C ALA A 134 6.17 16.46 11.44
N LEU A 135 4.86 16.28 11.62
CA LEU A 135 4.23 16.14 12.95
C LEU A 135 4.72 14.89 13.69
N CYS A 136 4.77 13.74 12.99
CA CYS A 136 5.26 12.48 13.56
C CYS A 136 6.72 12.56 13.99
N LYS A 137 7.59 13.14 13.15
CA LYS A 137 9.01 13.35 13.45
C LYS A 137 9.20 14.28 14.64
N GLY A 138 8.38 15.30 14.79
CA GLY A 138 8.40 16.22 15.93
C GLY A 138 8.22 15.55 17.29
N VAL A 139 7.67 14.33 17.32
CA VAL A 139 7.47 13.53 18.53
C VAL A 139 8.28 12.22 18.55
N GLY A 140 9.23 12.06 17.61
CA GLY A 140 10.13 10.91 17.55
C GLY A 140 9.53 9.64 16.95
N LEU A 141 8.39 9.71 16.24
CA LEU A 141 7.83 8.58 15.52
C LEU A 141 8.53 8.39 14.17
N GLY A 142 8.82 7.13 13.83
CA GLY A 142 9.32 6.78 12.50
C GLY A 142 8.22 6.84 11.44
N CYS A 143 8.60 7.16 10.18
CA CYS A 143 7.67 7.35 9.07
C CYS A 143 8.06 6.47 7.88
N LEU A 144 7.20 5.55 7.46
CA LEU A 144 7.39 4.72 6.28
C LEU A 144 6.30 4.97 5.23
N ILE A 145 6.72 4.94 3.98
CA ILE A 145 5.82 4.98 2.82
C ILE A 145 5.74 3.57 2.24
N ASP A 146 4.53 3.07 2.06
CA ASP A 146 4.23 1.82 1.35
C ASP A 146 3.59 2.17 0.01
N SER A 147 4.34 2.00 -1.09
CA SER A 147 3.97 2.54 -2.40
C SER A 147 4.07 1.51 -3.51
N ASN A 148 3.18 1.64 -4.48
CA ASN A 148 3.23 0.91 -5.74
C ASN A 148 4.35 1.41 -6.69
N GLY A 149 5.03 2.49 -6.34
CA GLY A 149 6.20 3.02 -7.03
C GLY A 149 5.95 3.67 -8.39
N THR A 150 4.71 3.95 -8.76
CA THR A 150 4.39 4.54 -10.09
C THR A 150 4.41 6.07 -10.11
N ILE A 151 4.63 6.72 -8.96
CA ILE A 151 4.80 8.16 -8.84
C ILE A 151 6.27 8.47 -8.64
N ASP A 152 6.79 9.48 -9.34
CA ASP A 152 8.21 9.85 -9.34
C ASP A 152 8.63 10.44 -7.98
N PHE A 153 9.39 9.69 -7.19
CA PHE A 153 9.88 10.14 -5.91
C PHE A 153 10.90 11.32 -6.02
N ALA A 154 11.55 11.50 -7.17
CA ALA A 154 12.46 12.63 -7.39
C ALA A 154 11.75 13.99 -7.29
N GLN A 155 10.45 14.03 -7.50
CA GLN A 155 9.65 15.26 -7.40
C GLN A 155 9.20 15.56 -5.96
N HIS A 156 9.54 14.71 -4.98
CA HIS A 156 9.06 14.79 -3.61
C HIS A 156 10.20 14.68 -2.58
N GLU A 157 11.32 15.36 -2.84
CA GLU A 157 12.54 15.32 -2.01
C GLU A 157 12.29 15.73 -0.55
N GLU A 158 11.45 16.75 -0.32
CA GLU A 158 11.10 17.19 1.03
C GLU A 158 10.38 16.08 1.81
N LEU A 159 9.42 15.38 1.18
CA LEU A 159 8.75 14.25 1.78
C LEU A 159 9.73 13.10 2.08
N LEU A 160 10.62 12.79 1.12
CA LEU A 160 11.64 11.75 1.31
C LEU A 160 12.62 12.09 2.43
N SER A 161 12.93 13.38 2.65
CA SER A 161 13.79 13.80 3.76
C SER A 161 13.20 13.44 5.12
N LEU A 162 11.87 13.54 5.26
CA LEU A 162 11.12 13.21 6.47
C LEU A 162 10.86 11.72 6.62
N ALA A 163 10.73 10.98 5.51
CA ALA A 163 10.53 9.54 5.55
C ALA A 163 11.80 8.81 6.00
N ASP A 164 11.65 7.80 6.86
CA ASP A 164 12.75 6.88 7.20
C ASP A 164 13.03 5.90 6.07
N GLY A 165 12.05 5.66 5.21
CA GLY A 165 12.21 4.85 4.01
C GLY A 165 10.90 4.55 3.30
N VAL A 166 11.06 3.91 2.15
CA VAL A 166 9.99 3.47 1.27
C VAL A 166 10.02 1.94 1.18
N MET A 167 8.88 1.31 1.39
CA MET A 167 8.62 -0.07 1.04
C MET A 167 8.02 -0.06 -0.37
N LEU A 168 8.80 -0.55 -1.33
CA LEU A 168 8.50 -0.44 -2.76
C LEU A 168 7.99 -1.76 -3.33
N ASP A 169 6.80 -1.76 -3.89
CA ASP A 169 6.22 -2.90 -4.56
C ASP A 169 6.74 -3.05 -6.00
N VAL A 170 7.54 -4.08 -6.27
CA VAL A 170 7.93 -4.49 -7.63
C VAL A 170 7.02 -5.64 -8.06
N LYS A 171 5.95 -5.31 -8.77
CA LYS A 171 4.85 -6.26 -9.05
C LYS A 171 5.17 -7.25 -10.17
N ALA A 172 5.99 -6.85 -11.11
CA ALA A 172 6.64 -7.65 -12.14
C ALA A 172 7.86 -6.88 -12.65
N TRP A 173 8.79 -7.55 -13.32
CA TRP A 173 9.95 -6.90 -13.94
C TRP A 173 9.73 -6.60 -15.41
N ASP A 174 9.17 -7.56 -16.12
CA ASP A 174 8.79 -7.44 -17.52
C ASP A 174 7.56 -6.54 -17.68
N ASP A 175 7.56 -5.65 -18.69
CA ASP A 175 6.51 -4.67 -18.87
C ASP A 175 5.18 -5.29 -19.32
N ASP A 176 5.19 -6.39 -20.09
CA ASP A 176 3.95 -7.08 -20.50
C ASP A 176 3.24 -7.68 -19.28
N TRP A 177 4.02 -8.32 -18.38
CA TRP A 177 3.52 -8.80 -17.11
C TRP A 177 3.02 -7.67 -16.22
N PHE A 178 3.78 -6.57 -16.16
CA PHE A 178 3.41 -5.42 -15.34
C PHE A 178 2.09 -4.80 -15.81
N VAL A 179 1.95 -4.57 -17.13
CA VAL A 179 0.71 -4.07 -17.75
C VAL A 179 -0.46 -5.03 -17.52
N ARG A 180 -0.25 -6.33 -17.69
CA ARG A 180 -1.28 -7.36 -17.47
C ARG A 180 -1.79 -7.37 -16.02
N LEU A 181 -0.89 -7.15 -15.06
CA LEU A 181 -1.22 -7.15 -13.62
C LEU A 181 -1.84 -5.85 -13.14
N THR A 182 -1.39 -4.71 -13.65
CA THR A 182 -1.65 -3.40 -13.04
C THR A 182 -2.39 -2.42 -13.95
N GLY A 183 -2.34 -2.65 -15.26
CA GLY A 183 -2.89 -1.74 -16.28
C GLY A 183 -1.95 -0.58 -16.66
N THR A 184 -0.70 -0.58 -16.17
CA THR A 184 0.35 0.41 -16.51
C THR A 184 1.71 -0.27 -16.64
N ASP A 185 2.73 0.42 -17.17
CA ASP A 185 4.10 -0.10 -17.25
C ASP A 185 4.89 0.02 -15.94
N GLY A 186 6.03 -0.68 -15.87
CA GLY A 186 6.92 -0.70 -14.71
C GLY A 186 8.10 0.28 -14.76
N VAL A 187 8.18 1.16 -15.77
CA VAL A 187 9.34 2.04 -16.00
C VAL A 187 9.63 2.91 -14.79
N MET A 188 8.59 3.56 -14.24
CA MET A 188 8.75 4.44 -13.07
C MET A 188 9.14 3.66 -11.82
N VAL A 189 8.63 2.45 -11.64
CA VAL A 189 8.98 1.60 -10.49
C VAL A 189 10.46 1.25 -10.50
N ARG A 190 11.02 0.88 -11.66
CA ARG A 190 12.45 0.58 -11.82
C ARG A 190 13.33 1.82 -11.60
N LYS A 191 12.88 3.00 -12.09
CA LYS A 191 13.56 4.28 -11.82
C LYS A 191 13.59 4.59 -10.33
N ASN A 192 12.45 4.49 -9.66
CA ASN A 192 12.32 4.73 -8.22
C ASN A 192 13.13 3.73 -7.39
N LEU A 193 13.17 2.46 -7.78
CA LEU A 193 14.00 1.44 -7.13
C LEU A 193 15.48 1.86 -7.09
N ALA A 194 16.03 2.27 -8.24
CA ALA A 194 17.41 2.74 -8.34
C ALA A 194 17.64 3.98 -7.46
N GLN A 195 16.80 5.00 -7.61
CA GLN A 195 16.90 6.26 -6.87
C GLN A 195 16.80 6.05 -5.35
N LEU A 196 15.80 5.30 -4.89
CA LEU A 196 15.62 5.03 -3.46
C LEU A 196 16.76 4.22 -2.86
N SER A 197 17.30 3.26 -3.62
CA SER A 197 18.48 2.49 -3.23
C SER A 197 19.70 3.39 -3.11
N GLU A 198 19.96 4.27 -4.10
CA GLU A 198 21.09 5.21 -4.08
C GLU A 198 20.99 6.22 -2.93
N ALA A 199 19.80 6.72 -2.67
CA ALA A 199 19.52 7.66 -1.59
C ALA A 199 19.51 7.02 -0.19
N GLY A 200 19.64 5.68 -0.08
CA GLY A 200 19.50 4.97 1.20
C GLY A 200 18.08 5.03 1.79
N LYS A 201 17.08 5.25 0.94
CA LYS A 201 15.65 5.35 1.31
C LYS A 201 14.82 4.11 0.94
N LEU A 202 15.42 3.08 0.34
CA LEU A 202 14.75 1.80 0.09
C LEU A 202 14.74 0.99 1.39
N ALA A 203 13.63 1.05 2.13
CA ALA A 203 13.47 0.29 3.38
C ALA A 203 13.21 -1.19 3.12
N GLU A 204 12.45 -1.50 2.06
CA GLU A 204 12.12 -2.88 1.68
C GLU A 204 11.70 -2.90 0.20
N ALA A 205 12.27 -3.82 -0.60
CA ALA A 205 11.72 -4.16 -1.90
C ALA A 205 10.75 -5.34 -1.72
N ARG A 206 9.58 -5.26 -2.35
CA ARG A 206 8.51 -6.24 -2.20
C ARG A 206 8.15 -6.87 -3.53
N VAL A 207 8.08 -8.19 -3.56
CA VAL A 207 7.66 -8.98 -4.71
C VAL A 207 6.50 -9.86 -4.31
N ILE A 208 5.35 -9.72 -4.99
CA ILE A 208 4.26 -10.68 -4.85
C ILE A 208 4.54 -11.89 -5.73
N VAL A 209 4.34 -13.07 -5.18
CA VAL A 209 4.47 -14.33 -5.90
C VAL A 209 3.09 -14.83 -6.28
N THR A 210 2.83 -14.94 -7.58
CA THR A 210 1.57 -15.44 -8.15
C THR A 210 1.86 -16.56 -9.16
N GLU A 211 0.97 -17.54 -9.25
CA GLU A 211 1.12 -18.62 -10.24
C GLU A 211 0.55 -18.21 -11.61
N GLY A 212 1.42 -18.15 -12.63
CA GLY A 212 1.03 -17.87 -14.02
C GLY A 212 0.56 -16.44 -14.30
N TRP A 213 0.82 -15.49 -13.39
CA TRP A 213 0.44 -14.09 -13.54
C TRP A 213 1.62 -13.12 -13.50
N ASN A 214 2.76 -13.52 -12.97
CA ASN A 214 4.02 -12.80 -13.05
C ASN A 214 5.20 -13.79 -13.04
N ASP A 215 6.39 -13.26 -13.27
CA ASP A 215 7.66 -13.96 -13.08
C ASP A 215 8.39 -13.31 -11.89
N PRO A 216 8.22 -13.84 -10.67
CA PRO A 216 8.84 -13.28 -9.48
C PRO A 216 10.36 -13.45 -9.48
N GLU A 217 10.92 -14.45 -10.19
CA GLU A 217 12.35 -14.62 -10.36
C GLU A 217 12.96 -13.47 -11.15
N ASP A 218 12.31 -13.04 -12.24
CA ASP A 218 12.76 -11.87 -13.00
C ASP A 218 12.72 -10.61 -12.16
N ALA A 219 11.67 -10.43 -11.34
CA ALA A 219 11.60 -9.32 -10.41
C ALA A 219 12.74 -9.34 -9.39
N VAL A 220 13.04 -10.49 -8.79
CA VAL A 220 14.14 -10.65 -7.81
C VAL A 220 15.49 -10.39 -8.47
N ARG A 221 15.76 -10.96 -9.67
CA ARG A 221 16.98 -10.71 -10.45
C ARG A 221 17.14 -9.23 -10.81
N GLY A 222 16.06 -8.61 -11.27
CA GLY A 222 16.04 -7.21 -11.66
C GLY A 222 16.29 -6.26 -10.47
N ILE A 223 15.72 -6.56 -9.30
CA ILE A 223 15.99 -5.82 -8.06
C ILE A 223 17.47 -5.96 -7.71
N ALA A 224 18.02 -7.21 -7.68
CA ALA A 224 19.43 -7.48 -7.36
C ALA A 224 20.38 -6.70 -8.28
N ALA A 225 20.12 -6.75 -9.59
CA ALA A 225 20.93 -6.03 -10.58
C ALA A 225 20.87 -4.51 -10.38
N THR A 226 19.69 -3.95 -10.04
CA THR A 226 19.50 -2.52 -9.85
C THR A 226 20.18 -2.01 -8.58
N VAL A 227 20.04 -2.72 -7.45
CA VAL A 227 20.67 -2.30 -6.19
C VAL A 227 22.18 -2.59 -6.16
N GLY A 228 22.65 -3.50 -7.00
CA GLY A 228 24.06 -3.80 -7.20
C GLY A 228 24.78 -4.18 -5.91
N SER A 229 25.87 -3.47 -5.57
CA SER A 229 26.65 -3.78 -4.36
C SER A 229 25.88 -3.62 -3.05
N ARG A 230 24.69 -3.02 -3.07
CA ARG A 230 23.79 -2.87 -1.90
C ARG A 230 22.86 -4.06 -1.67
N VAL A 231 22.93 -5.11 -2.50
CA VAL A 231 22.05 -6.29 -2.38
C VAL A 231 22.09 -6.90 -0.98
N GLY A 232 23.25 -7.02 -0.36
CA GLY A 232 23.41 -7.58 0.99
C GLY A 232 22.78 -6.74 2.11
N SER A 233 22.55 -5.45 1.89
CA SER A 233 21.87 -4.55 2.84
C SER A 233 20.43 -4.23 2.46
N THR A 234 19.98 -4.71 1.29
CA THR A 234 18.60 -4.51 0.83
C THR A 234 17.70 -5.59 1.42
N ARG A 235 16.67 -5.18 2.16
CA ARG A 235 15.63 -6.08 2.63
C ARG A 235 14.69 -6.44 1.48
N LEU A 236 14.51 -7.72 1.23
CA LEU A 236 13.57 -8.26 0.23
C LEU A 236 12.42 -8.96 0.94
N ARG A 237 11.19 -8.61 0.57
CA ARG A 237 10.01 -9.35 1.01
C ARG A 237 9.36 -10.08 -0.16
N LEU A 238 9.22 -11.39 -0.02
CA LEU A 238 8.47 -12.25 -0.91
C LEU A 238 7.09 -12.49 -0.32
N MET A 239 6.07 -11.91 -0.95
CA MET A 239 4.68 -12.00 -0.48
C MET A 239 3.95 -13.09 -1.24
N ARG A 240 3.44 -14.08 -0.53
CA ARG A 240 2.57 -15.11 -1.10
C ARG A 240 1.23 -14.50 -1.49
N PHE A 241 0.83 -14.69 -2.73
CA PHE A 241 -0.52 -14.32 -3.16
C PHE A 241 -1.56 -15.09 -2.35
N ARG A 242 -2.59 -14.39 -1.89
CA ARG A 242 -3.78 -14.92 -1.23
C ARG A 242 -5.01 -14.35 -1.91
N HIS A 243 -6.05 -15.15 -2.09
CA HIS A 243 -7.25 -14.72 -2.80
C HIS A 243 -8.22 -13.86 -1.95
N PHE A 244 -7.99 -13.72 -0.64
CA PHE A 244 -8.86 -12.93 0.25
C PHE A 244 -8.94 -11.46 -0.18
N GLY A 245 -10.17 -10.95 -0.36
CA GLY A 245 -10.44 -9.60 -0.83
C GLY A 245 -10.32 -9.41 -2.34
N VAL A 246 -9.62 -10.30 -3.04
CA VAL A 246 -9.36 -10.20 -4.47
C VAL A 246 -10.64 -10.35 -5.28
N ARG A 247 -10.83 -9.50 -6.30
CA ARG A 247 -11.99 -9.52 -7.19
C ARG A 247 -11.56 -9.71 -8.65
N GLY A 248 -12.47 -10.23 -9.46
CA GLY A 248 -12.25 -10.41 -10.89
C GLY A 248 -11.42 -11.64 -11.23
N LYS A 249 -10.53 -11.55 -12.22
CA LYS A 249 -9.86 -12.70 -12.85
C LYS A 249 -9.01 -13.53 -11.89
N MET A 250 -8.45 -12.93 -10.85
CA MET A 250 -7.59 -13.60 -9.88
C MET A 250 -8.31 -14.00 -8.58
N ALA A 251 -9.63 -13.78 -8.46
CA ALA A 251 -10.40 -14.11 -7.25
C ALA A 251 -10.28 -15.60 -6.83
N ASN A 252 -10.08 -16.49 -7.81
CA ASN A 252 -9.93 -17.93 -7.60
C ASN A 252 -8.55 -18.45 -8.03
N ALA A 253 -7.56 -17.56 -8.23
CA ALA A 253 -6.21 -17.98 -8.58
C ALA A 253 -5.57 -18.74 -7.39
N PRO A 254 -4.79 -19.80 -7.66
CA PRO A 254 -4.16 -20.56 -6.59
C PRO A 254 -3.09 -19.73 -5.88
N SER A 255 -2.97 -19.94 -4.58
CA SER A 255 -1.82 -19.45 -3.83
C SER A 255 -0.58 -20.32 -4.16
N PRO A 256 0.63 -19.74 -4.25
CA PRO A 256 1.86 -20.50 -4.42
C PRO A 256 2.08 -21.50 -3.29
N THR A 257 2.69 -22.65 -3.63
CA THR A 257 3.03 -23.67 -2.62
C THR A 257 4.24 -23.23 -1.78
N ASP A 258 4.46 -23.94 -0.66
CA ASP A 258 5.63 -23.70 0.19
C ASP A 258 6.94 -23.98 -0.58
N GLU A 259 6.97 -25.02 -1.42
CA GLU A 259 8.12 -25.35 -2.25
C GLU A 259 8.42 -24.26 -3.27
N ARG A 260 7.37 -23.64 -3.85
CA ARG A 260 7.49 -22.50 -4.77
C ARG A 260 8.10 -21.30 -4.08
N MET A 261 7.56 -20.92 -2.91
CA MET A 261 8.10 -19.81 -2.13
C MET A 261 9.55 -20.05 -1.72
N ALA A 262 9.87 -21.25 -1.23
CA ALA A 262 11.22 -21.64 -0.85
C ALA A 262 12.20 -21.64 -2.05
N SER A 263 11.73 -21.95 -3.26
CA SER A 263 12.55 -21.87 -4.46
C SER A 263 12.99 -20.46 -4.77
N ILE A 264 12.04 -19.51 -4.74
CA ILE A 264 12.33 -18.09 -4.99
C ILE A 264 13.18 -17.49 -3.87
N GLU A 265 12.94 -17.88 -2.62
CA GLU A 265 13.79 -17.47 -1.49
C GLU A 265 15.25 -17.92 -1.68
N ARG A 266 15.49 -19.17 -2.10
CA ARG A 266 16.86 -19.66 -2.39
C ARG A 266 17.51 -18.83 -3.50
N GLU A 267 16.81 -18.59 -4.61
CA GLU A 267 17.33 -17.74 -5.69
C GLU A 267 17.68 -16.34 -5.19
N ALA A 268 16.83 -15.72 -4.37
CA ALA A 268 17.13 -14.42 -3.78
C ALA A 268 18.42 -14.44 -2.94
N ARG A 269 18.60 -15.49 -2.12
CA ARG A 269 19.81 -15.64 -1.30
C ARG A 269 21.06 -15.90 -2.16
N ASP A 270 20.93 -16.68 -3.23
CA ASP A 270 22.02 -16.93 -4.18
C ASP A 270 22.46 -15.66 -4.92
N LEU A 271 21.53 -14.71 -5.13
CA LEU A 271 21.79 -13.38 -5.68
C LEU A 271 22.41 -12.40 -4.66
N GLY A 272 22.53 -12.78 -3.40
CA GLY A 272 23.22 -12.03 -2.36
C GLY A 272 22.32 -11.29 -1.37
N PHE A 273 20.99 -11.44 -1.42
CA PHE A 273 20.11 -10.88 -0.38
C PHE A 273 20.34 -11.61 0.96
N VAL A 274 20.71 -10.86 1.99
CA VAL A 274 20.90 -11.40 3.35
C VAL A 274 19.59 -11.43 4.11
N GLU A 275 18.79 -10.37 4.03
CA GLU A 275 17.50 -10.28 4.69
C GLU A 275 16.36 -10.55 3.69
N VAL A 276 15.88 -11.80 3.67
CA VAL A 276 14.72 -12.23 2.88
C VAL A 276 13.59 -12.62 3.83
N VAL A 277 12.47 -11.94 3.71
CA VAL A 277 11.25 -12.19 4.50
C VAL A 277 10.21 -12.85 3.60
N VAL A 278 9.71 -14.01 3.98
CA VAL A 278 8.61 -14.71 3.29
C VAL A 278 7.34 -14.58 4.12
N SER A 279 6.24 -14.14 3.51
CA SER A 279 4.97 -13.86 4.20
C SER A 279 3.73 -14.31 3.42
#